data_9357f93ce5abceacc7ae658d919a41b7
#
_entry.id   9357f93ce5abceacc7ae658d919a41b7
#
_cell.length_a   1.000
_cell.length_b   1.000
_cell.length_c   1.000
_cell.angle_alpha   90.00
_cell.angle_beta   90.00
_cell.angle_gamma   90.00
#
_symmetry.space_group_name_H-M   'P 1'
#
loop_
_entity.id
_entity.type
_entity.pdbx_description
1 polymer ?
#
loop_
_entity_poly.entity_id
_entity_poly.type
_entity_poly.pdbx_seq_one_letter_code
_entity_poly.pdbx_strand_id
1 'polypeptide(L)'
;MNLDIIGAQNGVDVSDTAFGREFNEALVHQVVVSYMAGARQGTKAQKTRSEVNGGGRKPFRQKGTGRARAGTIRSPIWRGGGVTFAAKPMDHSKKVNKKMYHGAMQAILSELVRQERLVVVEDFTIDAPKTKVFSEKLKELELTNVLIVVEEVDDNLYLGCRNIHDVDVIDVQSKPGEPDWL
;
A
#
# COMPACT_ATOMS: atom_id res chain seq x y z
N MET A 1 8.25 23.15 -19.45
CA MET A 1 7.60 22.02 -20.16
C MET A 1 6.11 22.26 -20.15
N ASN A 2 5.43 22.13 -21.30
CA ASN A 2 3.99 22.38 -21.39
C ASN A 2 3.24 21.04 -21.43
N LEU A 3 2.14 20.91 -20.68
CA LEU A 3 1.24 19.76 -20.69
C LEU A 3 -0.09 20.20 -21.30
N ASP A 4 -0.58 19.43 -22.26
CA ASP A 4 -1.87 19.69 -22.91
C ASP A 4 -3.02 19.36 -21.96
N ILE A 5 -4.06 20.21 -21.96
CA ILE A 5 -5.30 19.99 -21.18
C ILE A 5 -6.37 19.47 -22.15
N ILE A 6 -6.97 18.34 -21.81
CA ILE A 6 -8.10 17.82 -22.60
C ILE A 6 -9.31 18.74 -22.43
N GLY A 7 -9.82 19.26 -23.53
CA GLY A 7 -10.98 20.17 -23.57
C GLY A 7 -10.64 21.66 -23.53
N ALA A 8 -9.38 22.04 -23.33
CA ALA A 8 -8.94 23.45 -23.38
C ALA A 8 -8.01 23.72 -24.56
N GLN A 9 -7.96 24.98 -25.01
CA GLN A 9 -7.05 25.39 -26.08
C GLN A 9 -5.63 25.71 -25.59
N ASN A 10 -5.43 25.87 -24.28
CA ASN A 10 -4.17 26.24 -23.66
C ASN A 10 -3.67 25.09 -22.78
N GLY A 11 -2.37 24.79 -22.87
CA GLY A 11 -1.71 23.87 -21.95
C GLY A 11 -1.28 24.55 -20.64
N VAL A 12 -0.86 23.76 -19.67
CA VAL A 12 -0.29 24.23 -18.39
C VAL A 12 1.22 24.16 -18.44
N ASP A 13 1.89 25.26 -18.08
CA ASP A 13 3.34 25.30 -17.93
C ASP A 13 3.76 24.68 -16.59
N VAL A 14 4.52 23.59 -16.64
CA VAL A 14 4.99 22.85 -15.47
C VAL A 14 6.51 22.90 -15.36
N SER A 15 7.01 22.76 -14.13
CA SER A 15 8.44 22.82 -13.83
C SER A 15 9.20 21.62 -14.39
N ASP A 16 10.24 21.83 -15.15
CA ASP A 16 11.13 20.78 -15.67
C ASP A 16 11.85 20.01 -14.56
N THR A 17 12.04 20.62 -13.39
CA THR A 17 12.64 19.94 -12.23
C THR A 17 11.74 18.85 -11.66
N ALA A 18 10.41 18.96 -11.82
CA ALA A 18 9.43 18.00 -11.35
C ALA A 18 9.06 16.94 -12.39
N PHE A 19 9.02 17.33 -13.68
CA PHE A 19 8.51 16.50 -14.77
C PHE A 19 9.55 16.15 -15.86
N GLY A 20 10.79 16.65 -15.74
CA GLY A 20 11.87 16.41 -16.71
C GLY A 20 12.99 15.50 -16.21
N ARG A 21 12.81 14.78 -15.09
CA ARG A 21 13.85 13.96 -14.48
C ARG A 21 14.02 12.63 -15.21
N GLU A 22 15.29 12.12 -15.26
CA GLU A 22 15.56 10.77 -15.73
C GLU A 22 14.93 9.71 -14.81
N PHE A 23 14.43 8.64 -15.41
CA PHE A 23 13.84 7.52 -14.67
C PHE A 23 14.92 6.71 -13.96
N ASN A 24 14.74 6.49 -12.66
CA ASN A 24 15.61 5.68 -11.82
C ASN A 24 14.81 4.53 -11.21
N GLU A 25 14.79 3.38 -11.89
CA GLU A 25 14.06 2.20 -11.48
C GLU A 25 14.43 1.72 -10.07
N ALA A 26 15.72 1.68 -9.74
CA ALA A 26 16.19 1.20 -8.44
C ALA A 26 15.67 2.07 -7.29
N LEU A 27 15.66 3.39 -7.49
CA LEU A 27 15.13 4.34 -6.50
C LEU A 27 13.62 4.20 -6.32
N VAL A 28 12.87 4.11 -7.41
CA VAL A 28 11.41 3.93 -7.41
C VAL A 28 11.07 2.60 -6.73
N HIS A 29 11.72 1.50 -7.10
CA HIS A 29 11.52 0.19 -6.47
C HIS A 29 11.76 0.23 -4.96
N GLN A 30 12.84 0.89 -4.50
CA GLN A 30 13.12 1.00 -3.07
C GLN A 30 12.00 1.73 -2.31
N VAL A 31 11.47 2.81 -2.88
CA VAL A 31 10.37 3.57 -2.26
C VAL A 31 9.08 2.75 -2.23
N VAL A 32 8.73 2.07 -3.33
CA VAL A 32 7.55 1.19 -3.40
C VAL A 32 7.63 0.05 -2.39
N VAL A 33 8.79 -0.62 -2.29
CA VAL A 33 8.99 -1.70 -1.29
C VAL A 33 8.89 -1.18 0.14
N SER A 34 9.36 0.04 0.40
CA SER A 34 9.22 0.68 1.72
C SER A 34 7.75 0.98 2.04
N TYR A 35 7.01 1.53 1.09
CA TYR A 35 5.58 1.81 1.23
C TYR A 35 4.78 0.54 1.51
N MET A 36 4.93 -0.50 0.69
CA MET A 36 4.26 -1.78 0.87
C MET A 36 4.64 -2.47 2.19
N ALA A 37 5.89 -2.31 2.65
CA ALA A 37 6.33 -2.85 3.92
C ALA A 37 5.68 -2.12 5.11
N GLY A 38 5.50 -0.79 5.02
CA GLY A 38 4.83 0.02 6.04
C GLY A 38 3.34 -0.33 6.22
N ALA A 39 2.65 -0.72 5.15
CA ALA A 39 1.24 -1.13 5.19
C ALA A 39 1.00 -2.47 5.91
N ARG A 40 2.06 -3.24 6.23
CA ARG A 40 1.92 -4.54 6.92
C ARG A 40 1.70 -4.33 8.41
N GLN A 41 0.57 -4.76 8.93
CA GLN A 41 0.25 -4.67 10.37
C GLN A 41 1.21 -5.45 11.30
N GLY A 42 1.81 -6.54 10.82
CA GLY A 42 2.78 -7.31 11.58
C GLY A 42 2.26 -7.97 12.86
N THR A 43 0.97 -8.19 12.99
CA THR A 43 0.30 -8.68 14.23
C THR A 43 0.43 -10.17 14.48
N LYS A 44 1.08 -10.92 13.59
CA LYS A 44 1.25 -12.36 13.70
C LYS A 44 1.99 -12.73 14.99
N ALA A 45 1.36 -13.57 15.82
CA ALA A 45 1.94 -14.04 17.09
C ALA A 45 1.76 -15.55 17.25
N GLN A 46 2.78 -16.19 17.84
CA GLN A 46 2.76 -17.59 18.25
C GLN A 46 3.35 -17.71 19.64
N LYS A 47 2.92 -18.73 20.40
CA LYS A 47 3.42 -18.97 21.75
C LYS A 47 4.68 -19.82 21.73
N THR A 48 5.72 -19.34 22.40
CA THR A 48 6.92 -20.12 22.73
C THR A 48 6.60 -21.16 23.82
N ARG A 49 7.50 -22.08 24.09
CA ARG A 49 7.33 -23.08 25.14
C ARG A 49 7.15 -22.48 26.54
N SER A 50 7.63 -21.27 26.78
CA SER A 50 7.47 -20.55 28.06
C SER A 50 6.09 -19.91 28.21
N GLU A 51 5.44 -19.58 27.11
CA GLU A 51 4.15 -18.89 27.06
C GLU A 51 2.95 -19.84 26.97
N VAL A 52 3.17 -21.10 26.60
CA VAL A 52 2.12 -22.13 26.60
C VAL A 52 1.75 -22.51 28.03
N ASN A 53 0.47 -22.65 28.30
CA ASN A 53 -0.02 -23.11 29.61
C ASN A 53 0.41 -24.54 29.92
N GLY A 54 0.54 -24.87 31.22
CA GLY A 54 0.94 -26.19 31.71
C GLY A 54 2.44 -26.30 31.97
N GLY A 55 2.96 -27.48 32.12
CA GLY A 55 4.36 -27.74 32.49
C GLY A 55 4.62 -27.61 34.01
N GLY A 56 5.82 -27.18 34.40
CA GLY A 56 6.22 -27.08 35.80
C GLY A 56 6.59 -28.43 36.44
N ARG A 57 6.02 -29.51 35.99
CA ARG A 57 6.34 -30.88 36.45
C ARG A 57 6.94 -31.69 35.31
N LYS A 58 7.98 -32.49 35.64
CA LYS A 58 8.55 -33.46 34.71
C LYS A 58 7.52 -34.56 34.41
N PRO A 59 7.23 -34.88 33.13
CA PRO A 59 6.15 -35.78 32.75
C PRO A 59 6.39 -37.23 33.25
N PHE A 60 7.63 -37.69 33.32
CA PHE A 60 8.02 -38.99 33.82
C PHE A 60 9.48 -39.00 34.27
N ARG A 61 9.88 -40.08 35.00
CA ARG A 61 11.26 -40.22 35.49
C ARG A 61 12.28 -40.34 34.39
N GLN A 62 13.54 -39.94 34.69
CA GLN A 62 14.65 -39.78 33.72
C GLN A 62 15.05 -41.11 33.02
N LYS A 63 14.93 -42.22 33.68
CA LYS A 63 15.33 -43.55 33.22
C LYS A 63 14.27 -44.61 33.57
N GLY A 64 14.30 -45.77 32.88
CA GLY A 64 13.44 -46.93 33.21
C GLY A 64 11.99 -46.83 32.70
N THR A 65 11.70 -45.98 31.68
CA THR A 65 10.37 -45.84 31.07
C THR A 65 10.32 -46.33 29.60
N GLY A 66 11.49 -46.67 29.01
CA GLY A 66 11.55 -47.03 27.59
C GLY A 66 11.21 -45.87 26.60
N ARG A 67 10.96 -44.67 27.13
CA ARG A 67 10.57 -43.50 26.30
C ARG A 67 11.74 -42.52 26.18
N ALA A 68 11.68 -41.69 25.16
CA ALA A 68 12.63 -40.55 25.03
C ALA A 68 12.53 -39.65 26.25
N ARG A 69 13.68 -39.13 26.71
CA ARG A 69 13.75 -38.24 27.85
C ARG A 69 13.01 -36.94 27.56
N ALA A 70 12.19 -36.47 28.52
CA ALA A 70 11.47 -35.23 28.41
C ALA A 70 11.53 -34.44 29.71
N GLY A 71 11.81 -33.13 29.62
CA GLY A 71 11.83 -32.23 30.79
C GLY A 71 10.49 -31.52 31.01
N THR A 72 9.71 -31.34 29.97
CA THR A 72 8.41 -30.64 30.01
C THR A 72 7.48 -31.12 28.90
N ILE A 73 6.18 -31.06 29.14
CA ILE A 73 5.13 -31.32 28.12
C ILE A 73 4.96 -30.14 27.14
N ARG A 74 5.56 -28.98 27.42
CA ARG A 74 5.51 -27.77 26.56
C ARG A 74 6.58 -27.79 25.45
N SER A 75 7.42 -28.82 25.39
CA SER A 75 8.46 -28.90 24.37
C SER A 75 7.87 -28.83 22.97
N PRO A 76 8.54 -28.19 21.99
CA PRO A 76 8.06 -28.12 20.60
C PRO A 76 7.78 -29.46 19.93
N ILE A 77 8.44 -30.54 20.38
CA ILE A 77 8.23 -31.91 19.89
C ILE A 77 6.97 -32.57 20.45
N TRP A 78 6.32 -31.95 21.42
CA TRP A 78 5.09 -32.47 22.04
C TRP A 78 3.86 -31.85 21.40
N ARG A 79 2.80 -32.66 21.23
CA ARG A 79 1.50 -32.13 20.78
C ARG A 79 0.99 -31.11 21.82
N GLY A 80 0.63 -29.92 21.34
CA GLY A 80 0.25 -28.80 22.22
C GLY A 80 1.42 -28.09 22.89
N GLY A 81 2.68 -28.43 22.56
CA GLY A 81 3.85 -27.65 22.96
C GLY A 81 3.98 -26.33 22.21
N GLY A 82 4.93 -25.51 22.67
CA GLY A 82 5.23 -24.21 22.04
C GLY A 82 6.01 -24.33 20.73
N VAL A 83 5.98 -23.30 19.91
CA VAL A 83 6.77 -23.21 18.67
C VAL A 83 8.23 -22.87 19.02
N THR A 84 9.19 -23.54 18.37
CA THR A 84 10.63 -23.37 18.62
C THR A 84 11.07 -21.93 18.31
N PHE A 85 10.73 -21.44 17.13
CA PHE A 85 10.98 -20.06 16.68
C PHE A 85 9.64 -19.38 16.44
N ALA A 86 8.95 -19.07 17.56
CA ALA A 86 7.63 -18.48 17.51
C ALA A 86 7.66 -17.08 16.88
N ALA A 87 6.79 -16.85 15.90
CA ALA A 87 6.60 -15.52 15.36
C ALA A 87 6.09 -14.58 16.44
N LYS A 88 6.61 -13.37 16.47
CA LYS A 88 6.19 -12.27 17.34
C LYS A 88 5.73 -11.10 16.49
N PRO A 89 4.82 -10.27 17.01
CA PRO A 89 4.49 -9.01 16.35
C PRO A 89 5.76 -8.21 16.08
N MET A 90 5.88 -7.67 14.88
CA MET A 90 7.03 -6.84 14.51
C MET A 90 6.59 -5.74 13.56
N ASP A 91 7.24 -4.60 13.66
CA ASP A 91 7.13 -3.52 12.70
C ASP A 91 7.94 -3.87 11.44
N HIS A 92 7.28 -3.80 10.29
CA HIS A 92 7.88 -4.04 8.98
C HIS A 92 8.30 -2.76 8.26
N SER A 93 8.04 -1.59 8.84
CA SER A 93 8.34 -0.31 8.21
C SER A 93 9.83 -0.18 7.88
N LYS A 94 10.13 0.41 6.74
CA LYS A 94 11.48 0.69 6.26
C LYS A 94 11.62 2.19 6.03
N LYS A 95 12.57 2.81 6.72
CA LYS A 95 12.83 4.23 6.57
C LYS A 95 13.41 4.55 5.20
N VAL A 96 12.85 5.55 4.52
CA VAL A 96 13.39 6.18 3.32
C VAL A 96 13.76 7.63 3.63
N ASN A 97 14.85 8.13 3.07
CA ASN A 97 15.25 9.51 3.22
C ASN A 97 14.29 10.43 2.45
N LYS A 98 13.94 11.60 3.00
CA LYS A 98 13.05 12.56 2.34
C LYS A 98 13.51 12.93 0.92
N LYS A 99 14.81 13.17 0.71
CA LYS A 99 15.36 13.46 -0.62
C LYS A 99 15.20 12.31 -1.61
N MET A 100 15.30 11.06 -1.16
CA MET A 100 15.06 9.87 -1.99
C MET A 100 13.59 9.77 -2.38
N TYR A 101 12.68 9.98 -1.44
CA TYR A 101 11.24 9.98 -1.70
C TYR A 101 10.86 11.05 -2.73
N HIS A 102 11.27 12.31 -2.52
CA HIS A 102 11.03 13.38 -3.49
C HIS A 102 11.61 13.07 -4.86
N GLY A 103 12.84 12.54 -4.88
CA GLY A 103 13.48 12.15 -6.14
C GLY A 103 12.77 11.01 -6.87
N ALA A 104 12.19 10.05 -6.15
CA ALA A 104 11.37 8.99 -6.73
C ALA A 104 10.06 9.52 -7.30
N MET A 105 9.37 10.41 -6.56
CA MET A 105 8.12 11.04 -7.04
C MET A 105 8.35 11.84 -8.33
N GLN A 106 9.41 12.64 -8.38
CA GLN A 106 9.79 13.36 -9.60
C GLN A 106 10.09 12.41 -10.77
N ALA A 107 10.81 11.31 -10.53
CA ALA A 107 11.11 10.32 -11.55
C ALA A 107 9.85 9.60 -12.05
N ILE A 108 8.89 9.28 -11.17
CA ILE A 108 7.61 8.67 -11.53
C ILE A 108 6.78 9.61 -12.39
N LEU A 109 6.59 10.87 -11.94
CA LEU A 109 5.80 11.86 -12.68
C LEU A 109 6.41 12.14 -14.06
N SER A 110 7.73 12.26 -14.13
CA SER A 110 8.44 12.46 -15.40
C SER A 110 8.24 11.28 -16.36
N GLU A 111 8.23 10.06 -15.83
CA GLU A 111 8.02 8.86 -16.65
C GLU A 111 6.57 8.73 -17.11
N LEU A 112 5.60 9.08 -16.27
CA LEU A 112 4.18 9.10 -16.65
C LEU A 112 3.92 10.07 -17.80
N VAL A 113 4.55 11.25 -17.77
CA VAL A 113 4.48 12.23 -18.89
C VAL A 113 5.13 11.65 -20.14
N ARG A 114 6.32 11.04 -20.03
CA ARG A 114 7.04 10.45 -21.18
C ARG A 114 6.28 9.30 -21.84
N GLN A 115 5.49 8.56 -21.05
CA GLN A 115 4.66 7.45 -21.51
C GLN A 115 3.25 7.90 -21.94
N GLU A 116 2.96 9.21 -21.94
CA GLU A 116 1.63 9.77 -22.24
C GLU A 116 0.51 9.19 -21.35
N ARG A 117 0.85 8.82 -20.10
CA ARG A 117 -0.07 8.26 -19.11
C ARG A 117 -0.60 9.29 -18.12
N LEU A 118 -0.07 10.51 -18.15
CA LEU A 118 -0.55 11.64 -17.36
C LEU A 118 -1.49 12.47 -18.23
N VAL A 119 -2.75 12.52 -17.83
CA VAL A 119 -3.81 13.27 -18.50
C VAL A 119 -4.21 14.44 -17.60
N VAL A 120 -4.25 15.63 -18.15
CA VAL A 120 -4.72 16.83 -17.46
C VAL A 120 -6.08 17.24 -17.99
N VAL A 121 -7.05 17.45 -17.10
CA VAL A 121 -8.41 17.85 -17.43
C VAL A 121 -8.71 19.14 -16.67
N GLU A 122 -9.45 20.08 -17.28
CA GLU A 122 -9.78 21.36 -16.65
C GLU A 122 -10.75 21.18 -15.49
N ASP A 123 -11.77 20.35 -15.68
CA ASP A 123 -12.78 20.07 -14.67
C ASP A 123 -13.30 18.61 -14.78
N PHE A 124 -13.39 17.93 -13.64
CA PHE A 124 -13.88 16.57 -13.53
C PHE A 124 -14.96 16.44 -12.45
N THR A 125 -16.14 17.00 -12.71
CA THR A 125 -17.30 16.97 -11.81
C THR A 125 -18.39 16.02 -12.29
N ILE A 126 -19.22 15.52 -11.37
CA ILE A 126 -20.35 14.64 -11.66
C ILE A 126 -21.59 15.16 -10.96
N ASP A 127 -22.69 15.35 -11.72
CA ASP A 127 -23.93 15.93 -11.22
C ASP A 127 -24.68 15.01 -10.22
N ALA A 128 -24.49 13.69 -10.35
CA ALA A 128 -25.18 12.71 -9.52
C ALA A 128 -24.25 11.56 -9.11
N PRO A 129 -24.39 11.01 -7.87
CA PRO A 129 -23.56 9.93 -7.34
C PRO A 129 -23.91 8.57 -7.97
N LYS A 130 -23.86 8.47 -9.31
CA LYS A 130 -24.19 7.27 -10.07
C LYS A 130 -22.99 6.74 -10.82
N THR A 131 -22.66 5.47 -10.59
CA THR A 131 -21.56 4.78 -11.28
C THR A 131 -21.72 4.75 -12.79
N LYS A 132 -22.96 4.74 -13.30
CA LYS A 132 -23.24 4.77 -14.74
C LYS A 132 -22.73 6.06 -15.39
N VAL A 133 -23.09 7.22 -14.82
CA VAL A 133 -22.67 8.55 -15.32
C VAL A 133 -21.15 8.67 -15.28
N PHE A 134 -20.53 8.22 -14.18
CA PHE A 134 -19.08 8.17 -14.04
C PHE A 134 -18.41 7.29 -15.10
N SER A 135 -18.94 6.09 -15.34
CA SER A 135 -18.40 5.17 -16.37
C SER A 135 -18.54 5.71 -17.79
N GLU A 136 -19.62 6.44 -18.08
CA GLU A 136 -19.81 7.12 -19.37
C GLU A 136 -18.76 8.21 -19.57
N LYS A 137 -18.48 9.03 -18.55
CA LYS A 137 -17.45 10.08 -18.60
C LYS A 137 -16.04 9.50 -18.77
N LEU A 138 -15.71 8.38 -18.11
CA LEU A 138 -14.43 7.69 -18.31
C LEU A 138 -14.28 7.14 -19.73
N LYS A 139 -15.36 6.62 -20.32
CA LYS A 139 -15.36 6.13 -21.70
C LYS A 139 -15.15 7.25 -22.72
N GLU A 140 -15.70 8.43 -22.49
CA GLU A 140 -15.48 9.61 -23.32
C GLU A 140 -14.01 10.04 -23.35
N LEU A 141 -13.29 9.83 -22.21
CA LEU A 141 -11.87 10.09 -22.08
C LEU A 141 -10.98 8.89 -22.46
N GLU A 142 -11.57 7.77 -22.88
CA GLU A 142 -10.89 6.50 -23.22
C GLU A 142 -10.05 5.94 -22.04
N LEU A 143 -10.45 6.22 -20.79
CA LEU A 143 -9.76 5.79 -19.59
C LEU A 143 -10.42 4.53 -19.00
N THR A 144 -9.60 3.53 -18.60
CA THR A 144 -10.08 2.26 -18.02
C THR A 144 -9.54 2.01 -16.62
N ASN A 145 -8.24 2.22 -16.41
CA ASN A 145 -7.58 2.07 -15.12
C ASN A 145 -6.90 3.39 -14.78
N VAL A 146 -7.46 4.14 -13.84
CA VAL A 146 -7.06 5.52 -13.60
C VAL A 146 -7.13 5.91 -12.13
N LEU A 147 -6.12 6.65 -11.69
CA LEU A 147 -6.12 7.39 -10.44
C LEU A 147 -6.47 8.85 -10.75
N ILE A 148 -7.58 9.33 -10.22
CA ILE A 148 -8.02 10.71 -10.36
C ILE A 148 -7.53 11.50 -9.16
N VAL A 149 -6.79 12.57 -9.41
CA VAL A 149 -6.27 13.47 -8.37
C VAL A 149 -6.98 14.82 -8.50
N VAL A 150 -7.68 15.23 -7.47
CA VAL A 150 -8.43 16.50 -7.42
C VAL A 150 -7.97 17.34 -6.24
N GLU A 151 -8.25 18.64 -6.25
CA GLU A 151 -7.91 19.52 -5.12
C GLU A 151 -8.77 19.20 -3.90
N GLU A 152 -10.08 19.05 -4.10
CA GLU A 152 -11.06 18.61 -3.08
C GLU A 152 -11.93 17.52 -3.70
N VAL A 153 -12.14 16.43 -2.97
CA VAL A 153 -12.99 15.32 -3.44
C VAL A 153 -14.45 15.66 -3.18
N ASP A 154 -15.25 15.76 -4.25
CA ASP A 154 -16.70 15.89 -4.16
C ASP A 154 -17.34 14.54 -3.76
N ASP A 155 -18.36 14.59 -2.88
CA ASP A 155 -19.10 13.41 -2.43
C ASP A 155 -19.73 12.63 -3.58
N ASN A 156 -20.24 13.32 -4.62
CA ASN A 156 -20.81 12.67 -5.80
C ASN A 156 -19.75 11.90 -6.58
N LEU A 157 -18.55 12.48 -6.72
CA LEU A 157 -17.41 11.87 -7.38
C LEU A 157 -16.95 10.61 -6.64
N TYR A 158 -16.77 10.71 -5.32
CA TYR A 158 -16.37 9.60 -4.48
C TYR A 158 -17.39 8.45 -4.52
N LEU A 159 -18.68 8.75 -4.32
CA LEU A 159 -19.75 7.75 -4.35
C LEU A 159 -19.94 7.12 -5.73
N GLY A 160 -19.67 7.87 -6.79
CA GLY A 160 -19.75 7.40 -8.17
C GLY A 160 -18.63 6.43 -8.54
N CYS A 161 -17.40 6.65 -8.05
CA CYS A 161 -16.23 5.85 -8.42
C CYS A 161 -16.00 4.62 -7.54
N ARG A 162 -16.29 4.67 -6.23
CA ARG A 162 -15.87 3.65 -5.23
C ARG A 162 -16.27 2.21 -5.54
N ASN A 163 -17.28 1.98 -6.39
CA ASN A 163 -17.71 0.64 -6.79
C ASN A 163 -16.96 0.10 -8.02
N ILE A 164 -16.16 0.93 -8.68
CA ILE A 164 -15.38 0.53 -9.87
C ILE A 164 -14.00 0.11 -9.40
N HIS A 165 -13.62 -1.13 -9.69
CA HIS A 165 -12.41 -1.75 -9.14
C HIS A 165 -11.11 -1.08 -9.59
N ASP A 166 -11.04 -0.60 -10.83
CA ASP A 166 -9.82 -0.11 -11.45
C ASP A 166 -9.71 1.43 -11.44
N VAL A 167 -10.54 2.09 -10.62
CA VAL A 167 -10.58 3.55 -10.51
C VAL A 167 -10.54 3.96 -9.05
N ASP A 168 -9.69 4.93 -8.75
CA ASP A 168 -9.59 5.52 -7.43
C ASP A 168 -9.54 7.05 -7.52
N VAL A 169 -10.04 7.74 -6.50
CA VAL A 169 -10.05 9.20 -6.42
C VAL A 169 -9.41 9.63 -5.12
N ILE A 170 -8.44 10.51 -5.21
CA ILE A 170 -7.74 11.09 -4.06
C ILE A 170 -7.72 12.61 -4.15
N ASP A 171 -7.69 13.28 -3.01
CA ASP A 171 -7.37 14.71 -2.93
C ASP A 171 -5.85 14.93 -2.84
N VAL A 172 -5.41 16.15 -3.14
CA VAL A 172 -3.99 16.52 -3.07
C VAL A 172 -3.48 16.52 -1.61
N GLN A 173 -4.36 16.68 -0.63
CA GLN A 173 -4.01 16.75 0.79
C GLN A 173 -4.01 15.39 1.47
N SER A 174 -4.70 14.41 0.91
CA SER A 174 -4.71 13.03 1.43
C SER A 174 -3.31 12.45 1.40
N LYS A 175 -2.87 11.95 2.52
CA LYS A 175 -1.65 11.12 2.51
C LYS A 175 -1.97 9.79 1.84
N PRO A 176 -1.22 9.40 0.81
CA PRO A 176 -1.43 8.12 0.17
C PRO A 176 -1.32 7.00 1.21
N GLY A 177 -2.41 6.28 1.45
CA GLY A 177 -2.48 5.13 2.36
C GLY A 177 -3.16 5.35 3.71
N GLU A 178 -3.66 6.55 4.03
CA GLU A 178 -4.66 6.72 5.09
C GLU A 178 -6.05 6.58 4.43
N PRO A 179 -6.82 5.56 4.76
CA PRO A 179 -8.21 5.49 4.31
C PRO A 179 -9.00 6.60 5.00
N ASP A 180 -9.78 7.37 4.25
CA ASP A 180 -10.59 8.52 4.70
C ASP A 180 -11.68 8.19 5.75
N TRP A 181 -11.62 7.00 6.37
CA TRP A 181 -12.61 6.50 7.34
C TRP A 181 -12.02 6.10 8.70
N LEU A 182 -10.84 6.66 9.07
CA LEU A 182 -10.28 6.53 10.43
C LEU A 182 -10.46 7.80 11.24
#